data_4476958f4af2d5d06e1a9fa33a610491
#
_entry.id   4476958f4af2d5d06e1a9fa33a610491
#
_cell.length_a   1.000
_cell.length_b   1.000
_cell.length_c   1.000
_cell.angle_alpha   90.00
_cell.angle_beta   90.00
_cell.angle_gamma   90.00
#
_symmetry.space_group_name_H-M   'P 1'
#
loop_
_entity.id
_entity.type
_entity.pdbx_description
1 polymer ?
#
loop_
_entity_poly.entity_id
_entity_poly.type
_entity_poly.pdbx_seq_one_letter_code
_entity_poly.pdbx_strand_id
1 'polypeptide(L)'
;MKRVFITLGLVVASLSSAYAAEEVTTWSCQESRQFKTSGTAEKIQLTWESRTYEMKRENSLPGSLRYKNLTTGHDLVVLANKAMLFNIRTGTRLADFCQTAEMRTGKLSHLFADAEPFVQQ
;
A
#
# COMPACT_ATOMS: atom_id res chain seq x y z
N MET A 1 -53.49 30.51 -22.48
CA MET A 1 -52.51 30.73 -21.41
C MET A 1 -51.31 29.87 -21.63
N LYS A 2 -50.21 30.47 -21.81
CA LYS A 2 -48.97 29.74 -22.03
C LYS A 2 -48.39 29.37 -20.68
N ARG A 3 -48.32 28.10 -20.44
CA ARG A 3 -47.59 27.62 -19.26
C ARG A 3 -46.15 27.36 -19.69
N VAL A 4 -45.27 28.10 -19.11
CA VAL A 4 -43.86 27.87 -19.29
C VAL A 4 -43.45 26.83 -18.25
N PHE A 5 -43.21 25.64 -18.72
CA PHE A 5 -42.59 24.63 -17.87
C PHE A 5 -41.10 24.87 -17.92
N ILE A 6 -40.63 25.49 -16.88
CA ILE A 6 -39.19 25.51 -16.64
C ILE A 6 -38.86 24.13 -16.06
N THR A 7 -38.52 23.23 -16.94
CA THR A 7 -37.82 22.04 -16.47
C THR A 7 -36.47 22.53 -15.95
N LEU A 8 -36.41 22.71 -14.68
CA LEU A 8 -35.14 22.83 -14.01
C LEU A 8 -34.47 21.49 -14.24
N GLY A 9 -33.62 21.42 -15.24
CA GLY A 9 -32.72 20.32 -15.37
C GLY A 9 -31.84 20.31 -14.15
N LEU A 10 -32.12 19.39 -13.26
CA LEU A 10 -31.21 19.12 -12.16
C LEU A 10 -29.95 18.58 -12.80
N VAL A 11 -29.03 19.46 -13.08
CA VAL A 11 -27.67 19.03 -13.35
C VAL A 11 -27.14 18.53 -12.01
N VAL A 12 -27.39 17.27 -11.77
CA VAL A 12 -26.62 16.58 -10.77
C VAL A 12 -25.23 16.52 -11.34
N ALA A 13 -24.45 17.55 -11.07
CA ALA A 13 -23.03 17.40 -11.14
C ALA A 13 -22.72 16.27 -10.15
N SER A 14 -22.67 15.06 -10.67
CA SER A 14 -22.04 14.00 -9.93
C SER A 14 -20.61 14.49 -9.71
N LEU A 15 -20.39 15.04 -8.55
CA LEU A 15 -19.08 15.13 -8.01
C LEU A 15 -18.63 13.67 -7.84
N SER A 16 -18.23 13.08 -8.95
CA SER A 16 -17.32 11.97 -8.83
C SER A 16 -16.18 12.53 -7.99
N SER A 17 -16.24 12.18 -6.73
CA SER A 17 -15.16 12.50 -5.84
C SER A 17 -13.90 12.11 -6.55
N ALA A 18 -13.05 13.07 -6.82
CA ALA A 18 -11.72 12.83 -7.35
C ALA A 18 -10.84 12.17 -6.27
N TYR A 19 -11.41 11.25 -5.51
CA TYR A 19 -10.59 10.25 -4.86
C TYR A 19 -10.17 9.34 -5.99
N ALA A 20 -9.04 9.68 -6.61
CA ALA A 20 -8.32 8.69 -7.35
C ALA A 20 -8.29 7.48 -6.44
N ALA A 21 -8.97 6.43 -6.85
CA ALA A 21 -8.89 5.17 -6.14
C ALA A 21 -7.39 4.91 -5.94
N GLU A 22 -6.94 4.91 -4.70
CA GLU A 22 -5.55 4.59 -4.39
C GLU A 22 -5.25 3.26 -5.04
N GLU A 23 -4.20 3.23 -5.84
CA GLU A 23 -3.81 2.00 -6.48
C GLU A 23 -3.48 0.96 -5.43
N VAL A 24 -4.21 -0.11 -5.47
CA VAL A 24 -3.98 -1.26 -4.60
C VAL A 24 -3.01 -2.20 -5.29
N THR A 25 -1.89 -2.47 -4.65
CA THR A 25 -0.90 -3.41 -5.14
C THR A 25 -1.04 -4.73 -4.40
N THR A 26 -1.12 -5.82 -5.15
CA THR A 26 -1.17 -7.17 -4.59
C THR A 26 0.24 -7.76 -4.53
N TRP A 27 0.58 -8.28 -3.37
CA TRP A 27 1.82 -8.99 -3.11
C TRP A 27 1.51 -10.46 -2.92
N SER A 28 2.13 -11.31 -3.73
CA SER A 28 1.97 -12.76 -3.64
C SER A 28 3.18 -13.36 -2.97
N CYS A 29 2.95 -14.15 -1.96
CA CYS A 29 3.96 -14.73 -1.09
C CYS A 29 3.99 -16.24 -1.19
N GLN A 30 4.94 -16.89 -0.51
CA GLN A 30 4.96 -18.34 -0.35
C GLN A 30 3.69 -18.85 0.34
N GLU A 31 3.40 -20.11 0.15
CA GLU A 31 2.28 -20.82 0.77
C GLU A 31 0.91 -20.21 0.42
N SER A 32 0.79 -19.67 -0.79
CA SER A 32 -0.44 -19.04 -1.27
C SER A 32 -0.91 -17.86 -0.41
N ARG A 33 -0.02 -17.26 0.35
CA ARG A 33 -0.34 -16.08 1.15
C ARG A 33 -0.26 -14.84 0.28
N GLN A 34 -1.08 -13.86 0.61
CA GLN A 34 -1.12 -12.59 -0.09
C GLN A 34 -1.35 -11.46 0.91
N PHE A 35 -0.83 -10.30 0.59
CA PHE A 35 -1.27 -9.05 1.20
C PHE A 35 -1.39 -7.97 0.14
N LYS A 36 -2.04 -6.88 0.50
CA LYS A 36 -2.23 -5.74 -0.38
C LYS A 36 -1.72 -4.48 0.29
N THR A 37 -1.21 -3.59 -0.51
CA THR A 37 -0.77 -2.27 -0.04
C THR A 37 -1.37 -1.17 -0.91
N SER A 38 -1.59 -0.03 -0.29
CA SER A 38 -1.98 1.21 -0.96
C SER A 38 -1.38 2.39 -0.21
N GLY A 39 -1.51 3.58 -0.76
CA GLY A 39 -1.00 4.79 -0.13
C GLY A 39 0.32 5.26 -0.72
N THR A 40 1.05 6.05 0.04
CA THR A 40 2.32 6.64 -0.39
C THR A 40 3.51 5.81 0.10
N ALA A 41 4.69 6.08 -0.46
CA ALA A 41 5.91 5.39 -0.02
C ALA A 41 6.30 5.70 1.44
N GLU A 42 5.78 6.77 2.01
CA GLU A 42 6.05 7.14 3.41
C GLU A 42 5.04 6.54 4.38
N LYS A 43 3.84 6.25 3.90
CA LYS A 43 2.74 5.77 4.72
C LYS A 43 1.84 4.87 3.88
N ILE A 44 1.91 3.59 4.12
CA ILE A 44 1.11 2.62 3.39
C ILE A 44 -0.03 2.09 4.24
N GLN A 45 -1.10 1.68 3.56
CA GLN A 45 -2.15 0.87 4.15
C GLN A 45 -1.87 -0.57 3.76
N LEU A 46 -1.65 -1.42 4.75
CA LEU A 46 -1.42 -2.85 4.56
C LEU A 46 -2.69 -3.62 4.89
N THR A 47 -3.18 -4.39 3.94
CA THR A 47 -4.30 -5.31 4.17
C THR A 47 -3.77 -6.73 4.28
N TRP A 48 -3.94 -7.30 5.45
CA TRP A 48 -3.53 -8.65 5.80
C TRP A 48 -4.69 -9.37 6.49
N GLU A 49 -5.06 -10.53 6.01
CA GLU A 49 -6.16 -11.34 6.57
C GLU A 49 -7.43 -10.53 6.81
N SER A 50 -7.86 -9.79 5.79
CA SER A 50 -9.07 -8.97 5.79
C SER A 50 -9.05 -7.78 6.75
N ARG A 51 -7.90 -7.44 7.31
CA ARG A 51 -7.72 -6.27 8.15
C ARG A 51 -6.72 -5.31 7.54
N THR A 52 -6.97 -4.02 7.70
CA THR A 52 -6.10 -2.97 7.18
C THR A 52 -5.38 -2.28 8.32
N TYR A 53 -4.07 -2.15 8.16
CA TYR A 53 -3.17 -1.53 9.13
C TYR A 53 -2.45 -0.37 8.49
N GLU A 54 -2.40 0.75 9.18
CA GLU A 54 -1.58 1.87 8.76
C GLU A 54 -0.12 1.60 9.13
N MET A 55 0.76 1.67 8.14
CA MET A 55 2.18 1.37 8.31
C MET A 55 2.99 2.61 7.98
N LYS A 56 3.87 3.01 8.87
CA LYS A 56 4.77 4.14 8.66
C LYS A 56 6.16 3.66 8.28
N ARG A 57 6.76 4.40 7.34
CA ARG A 57 8.13 4.14 6.95
C ARG A 57 9.08 4.41 8.11
N GLU A 58 9.99 3.49 8.33
CA GLU A 58 11.06 3.58 9.32
C GLU A 58 12.42 3.59 8.65
N ASN A 59 13.45 4.01 9.38
CA ASN A 59 14.82 3.90 8.90
C ASN A 59 15.17 2.45 8.63
N SER A 60 15.88 2.24 7.53
CA SER A 60 16.33 0.92 7.11
C SER A 60 17.70 1.01 6.45
N LEU A 61 18.34 -0.13 6.29
CA LEU A 61 19.61 -0.20 5.58
C LEU A 61 19.43 0.19 4.11
N PRO A 62 20.47 0.73 3.46
CA PRO A 62 20.43 1.00 2.04
C PRO A 62 19.99 -0.24 1.25
N GLY A 63 19.13 -0.05 0.26
CA GLY A 63 18.60 -1.15 -0.55
C GLY A 63 17.42 -1.88 0.10
N SER A 64 16.89 -1.38 1.21
CA SER A 64 15.69 -1.91 1.84
C SER A 64 14.74 -0.79 2.23
N LEU A 65 13.45 -1.13 2.33
CA LEU A 65 12.42 -0.27 2.92
C LEU A 65 11.80 -1.01 4.08
N ARG A 66 11.43 -0.29 5.11
CA ARG A 66 10.81 -0.86 6.29
C ARG A 66 9.62 -0.04 6.74
N TYR A 67 8.53 -0.72 7.01
CA TYR A 67 7.28 -0.12 7.43
C TYR A 67 6.78 -0.81 8.69
N LYS A 68 6.32 -0.03 9.66
CA LYS A 68 5.85 -0.57 10.94
C LYS A 68 4.51 0.02 11.37
N ASN A 69 3.76 -0.83 12.05
CA ASN A 69 2.68 -0.40 12.93
C ASN A 69 3.07 -0.80 14.35
N LEU A 70 3.42 0.17 15.17
CA LEU A 70 3.92 -0.08 16.53
C LEU A 70 2.82 -0.59 17.48
N THR A 71 1.57 -0.27 17.18
CA THR A 71 0.43 -0.72 18.02
C THR A 71 0.16 -2.21 17.84
N THR A 72 0.14 -2.68 16.60
CA THR A 72 -0.18 -4.08 16.28
C THR A 72 1.05 -4.97 16.18
N GLY A 73 2.22 -4.38 15.94
CA GLY A 73 3.47 -5.10 15.77
C GLY A 73 3.76 -5.55 14.34
N HIS A 74 2.90 -5.23 13.38
CA HIS A 74 3.17 -5.56 11.98
C HIS A 74 4.40 -4.80 11.48
N ASP A 75 5.27 -5.51 10.77
CA ASP A 75 6.54 -5.02 10.27
C ASP A 75 6.74 -5.58 8.86
N LEU A 76 6.79 -4.69 7.88
CA LEU A 76 7.00 -5.05 6.48
C LEU A 76 8.41 -4.62 6.07
N VAL A 77 9.18 -5.56 5.57
CA VAL A 77 10.52 -5.31 5.04
C VAL A 77 10.51 -5.58 3.55
N VAL A 78 10.87 -4.59 2.75
CA VAL A 78 10.91 -4.69 1.29
C VAL A 78 12.37 -4.64 0.84
N LEU A 79 12.81 -5.70 0.21
CA LEU A 79 14.13 -5.83 -0.40
C LEU A 79 14.02 -5.70 -1.93
N ALA A 80 15.15 -5.71 -2.60
CA ALA A 80 15.17 -5.57 -4.06
C ALA A 80 14.36 -6.66 -4.78
N ASN A 81 14.38 -7.88 -4.28
CA ASN A 81 13.78 -9.05 -4.95
C ASN A 81 12.64 -9.70 -4.19
N LYS A 82 12.35 -9.27 -2.98
CA LYS A 82 11.24 -9.83 -2.18
C LYS A 82 10.86 -8.90 -1.05
N ALA A 83 9.69 -9.15 -0.47
CA ALA A 83 9.29 -8.56 0.79
C ALA A 83 8.96 -9.65 1.81
N MET A 84 8.99 -9.27 3.07
CA MET A 84 8.67 -10.14 4.20
C MET A 84 7.75 -9.39 5.16
N LEU A 85 6.76 -10.08 5.67
CA LEU A 85 5.86 -9.52 6.67
C LEU A 85 6.04 -10.26 8.00
N PHE A 86 6.28 -9.49 9.05
CA PHE A 86 6.46 -10.01 10.40
C PHE A 86 5.44 -9.42 11.35
N ASN A 87 5.23 -10.10 12.45
CA ASN A 87 4.67 -9.50 13.65
C ASN A 87 5.74 -9.53 14.74
N ILE A 88 6.29 -8.37 15.06
CA ILE A 88 7.39 -8.27 16.02
C ILE A 88 6.95 -8.46 17.47
N ARG A 89 5.65 -8.28 17.76
CA ARG A 89 5.12 -8.50 19.12
C ARG A 89 5.04 -9.99 19.46
N THR A 90 4.75 -10.81 18.46
CA THR A 90 4.66 -12.27 18.60
C THR A 90 5.93 -12.99 18.18
N GLY A 91 6.86 -12.26 17.53
CA GLY A 91 8.08 -12.86 16.99
C GLY A 91 7.84 -13.79 15.81
N THR A 92 6.75 -13.60 15.08
CA THR A 92 6.30 -14.51 14.03
C THR A 92 6.56 -13.91 12.65
N ARG A 93 7.06 -14.73 11.72
CA ARG A 93 7.05 -14.39 10.29
C ARG A 93 5.71 -14.77 9.71
N LEU A 94 4.96 -13.78 9.25
CA LEU A 94 3.61 -13.98 8.71
C LEU A 94 3.63 -14.39 7.23
N ALA A 95 4.54 -13.81 6.45
CA ALA A 95 4.68 -14.10 5.02
C ALA A 95 6.12 -13.82 4.57
N ASP A 96 6.60 -14.59 3.60
CA ASP A 96 7.93 -14.43 3.03
C ASP A 96 7.90 -14.64 1.52
N PHE A 97 8.98 -14.23 0.86
CA PHE A 97 9.12 -14.27 -0.58
C PHE A 97 7.95 -13.58 -1.30
N CYS A 98 7.52 -12.46 -0.75
CA CYS A 98 6.43 -11.68 -1.31
C CYS A 98 6.93 -10.83 -2.47
N GLN A 99 6.21 -10.85 -3.58
CA GLN A 99 6.55 -10.09 -4.77
C GLN A 99 5.29 -9.52 -5.41
N THR A 100 5.46 -8.32 -5.97
CA THR A 100 4.47 -7.76 -6.89
C THR A 100 4.65 -8.37 -8.28
N ALA A 101 3.68 -8.18 -9.17
CA ALA A 101 3.80 -8.63 -10.55
C ALA A 101 5.04 -8.03 -11.24
N GLU A 102 5.35 -6.77 -10.95
CA GLU A 102 6.53 -6.09 -11.53
C GLU A 102 7.83 -6.68 -11.02
N MET A 103 7.90 -7.00 -9.74
CA MET A 103 9.09 -7.60 -9.14
C MET A 103 9.42 -8.96 -9.77
N ARG A 104 8.41 -9.71 -10.18
CA ARG A 104 8.60 -11.00 -10.88
C ARG A 104 9.28 -10.86 -12.22
N THR A 105 9.20 -9.68 -12.84
CA THR A 105 9.90 -9.39 -14.10
C THR A 105 11.32 -8.87 -13.88
N GLY A 106 11.80 -8.82 -12.65
CA GLY A 106 13.14 -8.34 -12.30
C GLY A 106 13.20 -6.85 -11.96
N LYS A 107 12.06 -6.18 -11.87
CA LYS A 107 12.01 -4.76 -11.50
C LYS A 107 11.95 -4.60 -9.98
N LEU A 108 12.41 -3.46 -9.50
CA LEU A 108 12.22 -3.09 -8.10
C LEU A 108 10.73 -2.81 -7.83
N SER A 109 10.32 -2.96 -6.57
CA SER A 109 9.01 -2.51 -6.14
C SER A 109 8.83 -1.02 -6.44
N HIS A 110 7.61 -0.64 -6.83
CA HIS A 110 7.24 0.77 -7.02
C HIS A 110 7.52 1.63 -5.78
N LEU A 111 7.52 1.03 -4.59
CA LEU A 111 7.81 1.75 -3.34
C LEU A 111 9.21 2.36 -3.34
N PHE A 112 10.19 1.72 -3.98
CA PHE A 112 11.55 2.27 -4.10
C PHE A 112 11.58 3.52 -4.98
N ALA A 113 10.79 3.54 -6.05
CA ALA A 113 10.75 4.69 -6.96
C ALA A 113 10.18 5.94 -6.29
N ASP A 114 9.20 5.75 -5.40
CA ASP A 114 8.49 6.85 -4.75
C ASP A 114 9.08 7.23 -3.39
N ALA A 115 9.96 6.39 -2.85
CA ALA A 115 10.53 6.61 -1.53
C ALA A 115 11.66 7.65 -1.60
N GLU A 116 11.58 8.66 -0.76
CA GLU A 116 12.69 9.57 -0.56
C GLU A 116 13.80 8.86 0.21
N PRO A 117 15.06 9.02 -0.19
CA PRO A 117 16.15 8.45 0.58
C PRO A 117 16.20 9.08 1.97
N PHE A 118 16.34 8.26 2.99
CA PHE A 118 16.68 8.77 4.30
C PHE A 118 18.11 9.29 4.26
N VAL A 119 18.27 10.57 4.60
CA VAL A 119 19.59 11.13 4.75
C VAL A 119 20.15 10.60 6.06
N GLN A 120 21.07 9.65 5.94
CA GLN A 120 21.86 9.24 7.10
C GLN A 120 22.96 10.26 7.31
N GLN A 121 22.85 10.93 8.42
CA GLN A 121 23.96 11.77 8.88
C GLN A 121 24.85 10.96 9.81
#